data_f207ed91509d2917a78abeebcfe09a1b
#
_entry.id   f207ed91509d2917a78abeebcfe09a1b
#
_cell.length_a   1.000
_cell.length_b   1.000
_cell.length_c   1.000
_cell.angle_alpha   90.00
_cell.angle_beta   90.00
_cell.angle_gamma   90.00
#
_symmetry.space_group_name_H-M   'P 1'
#
loop_
_entity.id
_entity.type
_entity.pdbx_description
1 polymer ?
#
loop_
_entity_poly.entity_id
_entity_poly.type
_entity_poly.pdbx_seq_one_letter_code
_entity_poly.pdbx_strand_id
1 'polypeptide(L)'
;TLGLAGDGVGLNYHLGLFKQEFKDHLQFETPNPWIQPESWLTDAGVSYYVPFKGFMLKSTLYDIDVAGYENKAIKLRLFDIDIVDESIVGEGISFDKKDLLHNLTLFLYPDDSDDAGRKLRIYQQYFMVSNAAQLILDEATAKGCNLHDLADYAVIQINDTHPSMVIPELIRLLTERGIEFEEACEIVSHVCAYTNHTILAEALEKWPISYLEEVVPHLMPIIRKLDERIKAKYPQENLAIID
;
A
#
# COMPACT_ATOMS: atom_id res chain seq x y z
N THR A 1 4.45 8.89 -21.84
CA THR A 1 4.63 8.46 -23.25
C THR A 1 3.31 8.48 -24.01
N LEU A 2 2.22 8.00 -23.39
CA LEU A 2 0.89 7.98 -24.04
C LEU A 2 0.10 9.28 -23.87
N GLY A 3 0.59 10.23 -23.08
CA GLY A 3 -0.11 11.49 -22.79
C GLY A 3 -1.37 11.34 -21.92
N LEU A 4 -1.55 10.19 -21.28
CA LEU A 4 -2.63 9.95 -20.33
C LEU A 4 -2.27 10.55 -18.97
N ALA A 5 -3.28 11.09 -18.28
CA ALA A 5 -3.14 11.51 -16.89
C ALA A 5 -3.13 10.28 -15.97
N GLY A 6 -2.37 10.36 -14.89
CA GLY A 6 -2.33 9.33 -13.88
C GLY A 6 -1.21 9.58 -12.89
N ASP A 7 -1.43 9.31 -11.62
CA ASP A 7 -0.43 9.44 -10.58
C ASP A 7 -0.02 8.05 -10.07
N GLY A 8 1.25 7.90 -9.68
CA GLY A 8 1.70 6.74 -8.93
C GLY A 8 1.58 7.01 -7.43
N VAL A 9 1.08 6.04 -6.66
CA VAL A 9 1.02 6.15 -5.20
C VAL A 9 1.84 5.04 -4.56
N GLY A 10 2.66 5.39 -3.58
CA GLY A 10 3.53 4.46 -2.88
C GLY A 10 3.99 4.99 -1.53
N LEU A 11 5.06 4.39 -1.01
CA LEU A 11 5.72 4.83 0.21
C LEU A 11 7.10 5.43 -0.09
N ASN A 12 7.49 6.41 0.72
CA ASN A 12 8.84 6.94 0.70
C ASN A 12 9.75 6.04 1.54
N TYR A 13 10.40 5.07 0.89
CA TYR A 13 11.36 4.21 1.59
C TYR A 13 12.73 4.88 1.69
N HIS A 14 13.20 5.10 2.91
CA HIS A 14 14.48 5.79 3.15
C HIS A 14 15.67 4.99 2.63
N LEU A 15 15.67 3.68 2.85
CA LEU A 15 16.69 2.75 2.38
C LEU A 15 16.08 1.83 1.31
N GLY A 16 15.62 2.42 0.20
CA GLY A 16 14.91 1.73 -0.88
C GLY A 16 15.80 0.95 -1.84
N LEU A 17 17.11 1.10 -1.78
CA LEU A 17 18.08 0.42 -2.63
C LEU A 17 19.13 -0.31 -1.81
N PHE A 18 19.87 -1.21 -2.49
CA PHE A 18 21.03 -1.87 -1.94
C PHE A 18 22.23 -1.68 -2.86
N LYS A 19 23.33 -1.18 -2.31
CA LYS A 19 24.63 -1.19 -3.00
C LYS A 19 25.18 -2.60 -2.97
N GLN A 20 25.50 -3.15 -4.14
CA GLN A 20 26.06 -4.48 -4.30
C GLN A 20 27.59 -4.39 -4.26
N GLU A 21 28.22 -5.19 -3.43
CA GLU A 21 29.67 -5.25 -3.28
C GLU A 21 30.14 -6.70 -3.29
N PHE A 22 31.35 -6.94 -3.80
CA PHE A 22 31.98 -8.25 -3.74
C PHE A 22 33.18 -8.20 -2.81
N LYS A 23 33.23 -9.13 -1.87
CA LYS A 23 34.35 -9.30 -0.94
C LYS A 23 34.59 -10.79 -0.75
N ASP A 24 35.86 -11.21 -0.91
CA ASP A 24 36.27 -12.60 -0.75
C ASP A 24 35.42 -13.60 -1.61
N HIS A 25 35.10 -13.21 -2.85
CA HIS A 25 34.23 -13.93 -3.78
C HIS A 25 32.77 -14.10 -3.35
N LEU A 26 32.33 -13.41 -2.30
CA LEU A 26 30.95 -13.38 -1.84
C LEU A 26 30.31 -12.02 -2.17
N GLN A 27 29.03 -12.03 -2.42
CA GLN A 27 28.23 -10.83 -2.63
C GLN A 27 27.77 -10.29 -1.26
N PHE A 28 27.91 -8.99 -1.08
CA PHE A 28 27.40 -8.26 0.09
C PHE A 28 26.50 -7.13 -0.38
N GLU A 29 25.52 -6.85 0.43
CA GLU A 29 24.54 -5.79 0.21
C GLU A 29 24.60 -4.78 1.35
N THR A 30 24.69 -3.52 0.98
CA THR A 30 24.64 -2.41 1.95
C THR A 30 23.44 -1.54 1.64
N PRO A 31 22.60 -1.19 2.63
CA PRO A 31 21.48 -0.29 2.43
C PRO A 31 21.93 1.05 1.84
N ASN A 32 21.14 1.55 0.89
CA ASN A 32 21.44 2.80 0.19
C ASN A 32 20.16 3.59 -0.04
N PRO A 33 20.13 4.90 0.27
CA PRO A 33 18.99 5.73 -0.05
C PRO A 33 18.86 5.86 -1.58
N TRP A 34 17.62 5.77 -2.09
CA TRP A 34 17.35 5.95 -3.52
C TRP A 34 16.95 7.39 -3.87
N ILE A 35 16.46 8.14 -2.88
CA ILE A 35 16.12 9.55 -2.99
C ILE A 35 16.83 10.29 -1.88
N GLN A 36 17.44 11.43 -2.23
CA GLN A 36 17.88 12.41 -1.25
C GLN A 36 16.74 13.40 -1.04
N PRO A 37 16.12 13.46 0.14
CA PRO A 37 14.89 14.24 0.39
C PRO A 37 14.98 15.70 -0.04
N GLU A 38 16.15 16.33 0.14
CA GLU A 38 16.39 17.73 -0.17
C GLU A 38 16.33 18.06 -1.66
N SER A 39 16.36 17.02 -2.53
CA SER A 39 16.49 17.21 -3.98
C SER A 39 15.20 17.04 -4.76
N TRP A 40 14.29 16.16 -4.30
CA TRP A 40 13.19 15.67 -5.13
C TRP A 40 11.82 15.72 -4.47
N LEU A 41 11.75 15.57 -3.14
CA LEU A 41 10.49 15.50 -2.41
C LEU A 41 9.94 16.89 -2.13
N THR A 42 8.67 17.09 -2.46
CA THR A 42 7.92 18.30 -2.09
C THR A 42 6.81 17.89 -1.11
N ASP A 43 6.76 18.51 0.06
CA ASP A 43 5.66 18.32 1.01
C ASP A 43 4.35 18.79 0.37
N ALA A 44 3.40 17.87 0.22
CA ALA A 44 2.10 18.16 -0.38
C ALA A 44 1.11 18.83 0.60
N GLY A 45 1.47 19.00 1.86
CA GLY A 45 0.61 19.58 2.91
C GLY A 45 -0.58 18.67 3.28
N VAL A 46 -0.50 17.38 2.98
CA VAL A 46 -1.56 16.39 3.24
C VAL A 46 -1.05 15.36 4.24
N SER A 47 -1.87 15.06 5.23
CA SER A 47 -1.59 14.05 6.25
C SER A 47 -2.83 13.22 6.54
N TYR A 48 -2.63 11.93 6.79
CA TYR A 48 -3.68 11.02 7.19
C TYR A 48 -3.29 10.23 8.44
N TYR A 49 -4.28 9.58 9.03
CA TYR A 49 -4.07 8.60 10.09
C TYR A 49 -4.51 7.23 9.60
N VAL A 50 -3.63 6.25 9.72
CA VAL A 50 -3.87 4.86 9.33
C VAL A 50 -4.09 4.02 10.59
N PRO A 51 -5.26 3.37 10.74
CA PRO A 51 -5.57 2.57 11.91
C PRO A 51 -4.91 1.19 11.82
N PHE A 52 -4.34 0.75 12.94
CA PHE A 52 -3.87 -0.60 13.18
C PHE A 52 -4.47 -1.12 14.49
N LYS A 53 -4.21 -2.38 14.84
CA LYS A 53 -4.69 -2.93 16.10
C LYS A 53 -4.10 -2.18 17.29
N GLY A 54 -4.94 -1.38 17.95
CA GLY A 54 -4.58 -0.68 19.19
C GLY A 54 -3.79 0.62 19.03
N PHE A 55 -3.48 1.05 17.81
CA PHE A 55 -2.80 2.31 17.54
C PHE A 55 -3.12 2.88 16.17
N MET A 56 -2.73 4.13 15.94
CA MET A 56 -2.80 4.79 14.63
C MET A 56 -1.43 5.36 14.27
N LEU A 57 -1.06 5.27 12.99
CA LEU A 57 0.12 5.95 12.47
C LEU A 57 -0.30 7.16 11.65
N LYS A 58 0.32 8.29 11.93
CA LYS A 58 0.21 9.48 11.09
C LYS A 58 1.13 9.33 9.90
N SER A 59 0.66 9.78 8.76
CA SER A 59 1.42 9.86 7.52
C SER A 59 1.48 11.28 7.01
N THR A 60 2.55 11.60 6.29
CA THR A 60 2.70 12.83 5.52
C THR A 60 2.92 12.46 4.05
N LEU A 61 2.26 13.20 3.15
CA LEU A 61 2.38 13.00 1.71
C LEU A 61 3.46 13.90 1.13
N TYR A 62 4.36 13.28 0.37
CA TYR A 62 5.35 13.94 -0.46
C TYR A 62 5.11 13.65 -1.94
N ASP A 63 5.29 14.66 -2.77
CA ASP A 63 5.16 14.55 -4.21
C ASP A 63 6.52 14.65 -4.90
N ILE A 64 6.69 13.87 -5.97
CA ILE A 64 7.75 14.03 -6.96
C ILE A 64 7.08 14.26 -8.30
N ASP A 65 7.43 15.36 -8.98
CA ASP A 65 6.97 15.63 -10.33
C ASP A 65 7.78 14.81 -11.33
N VAL A 66 7.09 13.96 -12.08
CA VAL A 66 7.68 13.15 -13.15
C VAL A 66 7.34 13.78 -14.49
N ALA A 67 8.33 14.43 -15.09
CA ALA A 67 8.18 15.09 -16.38
C ALA A 67 7.87 14.08 -17.50
N GLY A 68 6.88 14.39 -18.29
CA GLY A 68 6.50 13.66 -19.48
C GLY A 68 6.84 14.42 -20.76
N TYR A 69 6.27 13.99 -21.87
CA TYR A 69 6.36 14.69 -23.16
C TYR A 69 5.36 15.84 -23.20
N GLU A 70 5.65 16.84 -24.07
CA GLU A 70 4.74 17.97 -24.36
C GLU A 70 4.37 18.81 -23.10
N ASN A 71 5.32 19.05 -22.23
CA ASN A 71 5.14 19.81 -20.98
C ASN A 71 4.07 19.22 -20.04
N LYS A 72 3.79 17.93 -20.15
CA LYS A 72 2.93 17.21 -19.22
C LYS A 72 3.78 16.60 -18.11
N ALA A 73 3.23 16.56 -16.91
CA ALA A 73 3.80 15.87 -15.77
C ALA A 73 2.75 15.00 -15.09
N ILE A 74 3.18 13.92 -14.48
CA ILE A 74 2.42 13.14 -13.52
C ILE A 74 3.12 13.22 -12.17
N LYS A 75 2.44 12.85 -11.12
CA LYS A 75 3.02 12.82 -9.77
C LYS A 75 3.32 11.40 -9.35
N LEU A 76 4.47 11.22 -8.74
CA LEU A 76 4.73 10.10 -7.85
C LEU A 76 4.48 10.59 -6.43
N ARG A 77 3.44 10.03 -5.80
CA ARG A 77 2.91 10.45 -4.52
C ARG A 77 3.33 9.45 -3.46
N LEU A 78 4.19 9.87 -2.53
CA LEU A 78 4.85 8.99 -1.58
C LEU A 78 4.45 9.35 -0.16
N PHE A 79 3.84 8.40 0.54
CA PHE A 79 3.53 8.55 1.95
C PHE A 79 4.69 8.10 2.82
N ASP A 80 4.91 8.83 3.92
CA ASP A 80 5.94 8.55 4.91
C ASP A 80 5.38 8.66 6.32
N ILE A 81 6.00 7.99 7.27
CA ILE A 81 5.76 8.24 8.70
C ILE A 81 6.50 9.51 9.15
N ASP A 82 6.05 10.13 10.24
CA ASP A 82 6.59 11.43 10.68
C ASP A 82 8.09 11.37 11.06
N ILE A 83 8.55 10.25 11.60
CA ILE A 83 9.94 10.11 12.07
C ILE A 83 10.46 8.73 11.67
N VAL A 84 11.45 8.70 10.78
CA VAL A 84 12.21 7.49 10.45
C VAL A 84 13.57 7.57 11.13
N ASP A 85 13.94 6.54 11.86
CA ASP A 85 15.24 6.49 12.53
C ASP A 85 16.17 5.49 11.81
N GLU A 86 16.97 5.99 10.90
CA GLU A 86 17.97 5.18 10.18
C GLU A 86 19.06 4.63 11.10
N SER A 87 19.25 5.21 12.29
CA SER A 87 20.25 4.77 13.26
C SER A 87 19.93 3.43 13.91
N ILE A 88 18.68 2.94 13.78
CA ILE A 88 18.26 1.62 14.29
C ILE A 88 18.80 0.47 13.46
N VAL A 89 19.35 0.73 12.27
CA VAL A 89 19.94 -0.29 11.42
C VAL A 89 21.27 -0.75 12.01
N GLY A 90 21.34 -2.04 12.33
CA GLY A 90 22.55 -2.67 12.82
C GLY A 90 23.52 -3.09 11.70
N GLU A 91 24.27 -4.15 11.90
CA GLU A 91 25.11 -4.72 10.86
C GLU A 91 24.24 -5.24 9.68
N GLY A 92 24.54 -4.81 8.46
CA GLY A 92 23.83 -5.18 7.26
C GLY A 92 22.44 -4.56 7.20
N ILE A 93 21.39 -5.40 7.25
CA ILE A 93 19.98 -5.00 7.16
C ILE A 93 19.21 -5.32 8.44
N SER A 94 19.90 -5.58 9.54
CA SER A 94 19.27 -5.96 10.81
C SER A 94 18.77 -4.74 11.56
N PHE A 95 17.52 -4.77 12.04
CA PHE A 95 16.89 -3.74 12.88
C PHE A 95 15.74 -4.32 13.69
N ASP A 96 15.22 -3.58 14.67
CA ASP A 96 14.02 -3.99 15.41
C ASP A 96 12.76 -3.83 14.55
N LYS A 97 12.28 -4.93 13.98
CA LYS A 97 11.10 -4.98 13.12
C LYS A 97 9.79 -4.64 13.82
N LYS A 98 9.78 -4.55 15.15
CA LYS A 98 8.58 -4.23 15.94
C LYS A 98 8.43 -2.75 16.23
N ASP A 99 9.46 -1.97 16.04
CA ASP A 99 9.44 -0.52 16.22
C ASP A 99 8.83 0.18 15.01
N LEU A 100 7.53 -0.04 14.78
CA LEU A 100 6.80 0.46 13.61
C LEU A 100 6.77 1.99 13.52
N LEU A 101 6.88 2.69 14.66
CA LEU A 101 6.87 4.15 14.69
C LEU A 101 8.10 4.77 14.01
N HIS A 102 9.19 4.01 13.89
CA HIS A 102 10.46 4.48 13.35
C HIS A 102 10.97 3.68 12.16
N ASN A 103 10.37 2.54 11.85
CA ASN A 103 10.91 1.63 10.84
C ASN A 103 9.96 1.33 9.66
N LEU A 104 8.68 1.74 9.71
CA LEU A 104 7.68 1.29 8.73
C LEU A 104 8.07 1.63 7.29
N THR A 105 8.66 2.80 7.08
CA THR A 105 9.11 3.27 5.75
C THR A 105 10.64 3.22 5.60
N LEU A 106 11.33 2.46 6.45
CA LEU A 106 12.78 2.38 6.43
C LEU A 106 13.29 1.59 5.23
N PHE A 107 12.86 0.33 5.08
CA PHE A 107 13.28 -0.57 3.99
C PHE A 107 12.14 -0.90 3.05
N LEU A 108 12.40 -0.89 1.74
CA LEU A 108 11.46 -1.39 0.72
C LEU A 108 11.21 -2.89 0.89
N TYR A 109 12.26 -3.67 1.11
CA TYR A 109 12.20 -5.11 1.33
C TYR A 109 12.87 -5.46 2.65
N PRO A 110 12.16 -5.36 3.78
CA PRO A 110 12.68 -5.85 5.04
C PRO A 110 12.86 -7.37 5.00
N ASP A 111 13.83 -7.88 5.74
CA ASP A 111 13.99 -9.33 5.91
C ASP A 111 12.70 -9.95 6.50
N ASP A 112 12.06 -10.83 5.77
CA ASP A 112 10.80 -11.50 6.10
C ASP A 112 10.98 -13.00 6.41
N SER A 113 12.18 -13.39 6.76
CA SER A 113 12.50 -14.77 7.17
C SER A 113 11.79 -15.19 8.49
N ASP A 114 11.42 -14.20 9.31
CA ASP A 114 10.70 -14.40 10.57
C ASP A 114 9.28 -13.79 10.55
N ASP A 115 8.49 -14.10 11.60
CA ASP A 115 7.11 -13.61 11.73
C ASP A 115 7.03 -12.09 11.85
N ALA A 116 8.01 -11.45 12.49
CA ALA A 116 8.03 -10.00 12.66
C ALA A 116 8.24 -9.30 11.30
N GLY A 117 9.14 -9.83 10.47
CA GLY A 117 9.37 -9.32 9.12
C GLY A 117 8.16 -9.52 8.20
N ARG A 118 7.52 -10.70 8.26
CA ARG A 118 6.29 -10.96 7.50
C ARG A 118 5.15 -10.01 7.91
N LYS A 119 4.97 -9.77 9.20
CA LYS A 119 3.99 -8.79 9.69
C LYS A 119 4.35 -7.37 9.29
N LEU A 120 5.62 -6.99 9.34
CA LEU A 120 6.08 -5.67 8.90
C LEU A 120 5.69 -5.41 7.43
N ARG A 121 5.80 -6.41 6.55
CA ARG A 121 5.31 -6.27 5.16
C ARG A 121 3.82 -6.02 5.09
N ILE A 122 3.00 -6.69 5.91
CA ILE A 122 1.55 -6.41 5.97
C ILE A 122 1.30 -4.98 6.46
N TYR A 123 2.03 -4.53 7.50
CA TYR A 123 1.95 -3.14 7.97
C TYR A 123 2.28 -2.14 6.85
N GLN A 124 3.35 -2.36 6.09
CA GLN A 124 3.74 -1.51 4.97
C GLN A 124 2.66 -1.48 3.87
N GLN A 125 2.16 -2.64 3.46
CA GLN A 125 1.13 -2.75 2.42
C GLN A 125 -0.15 -2.04 2.85
N TYR A 126 -0.62 -2.27 4.07
CA TYR A 126 -1.83 -1.62 4.55
C TYR A 126 -1.64 -0.10 4.74
N PHE A 127 -0.51 0.33 5.27
CA PHE A 127 -0.19 1.75 5.38
C PHE A 127 -0.24 2.46 4.03
N MET A 128 0.33 1.85 3.00
CA MET A 128 0.28 2.38 1.64
C MET A 128 -1.15 2.49 1.11
N VAL A 129 -1.92 1.42 1.18
CA VAL A 129 -3.26 1.39 0.54
C VAL A 129 -4.29 2.20 1.30
N SER A 130 -4.21 2.27 2.63
CA SER A 130 -5.12 3.10 3.43
C SER A 130 -4.91 4.58 3.15
N ASN A 131 -3.66 5.03 3.07
CA ASN A 131 -3.32 6.39 2.66
C ASN A 131 -3.81 6.70 1.24
N ALA A 132 -3.55 5.80 0.28
CA ALA A 132 -3.99 5.95 -1.10
C ALA A 132 -5.51 6.05 -1.21
N ALA A 133 -6.25 5.18 -0.51
CA ALA A 133 -7.71 5.18 -0.51
C ALA A 133 -8.28 6.48 0.06
N GLN A 134 -7.75 6.97 1.19
CA GLN A 134 -8.17 8.25 1.77
C GLN A 134 -7.93 9.40 0.81
N LEU A 135 -6.73 9.48 0.21
CA LEU A 135 -6.37 10.51 -0.77
C LEU A 135 -7.31 10.51 -1.98
N ILE A 136 -7.59 9.34 -2.56
CA ILE A 136 -8.46 9.21 -3.73
C ILE A 136 -9.87 9.68 -3.42
N LEU A 137 -10.43 9.29 -2.26
CA LEU A 137 -11.76 9.72 -1.85
C LEU A 137 -11.83 11.23 -1.60
N ASP A 138 -10.82 11.80 -0.99
CA ASP A 138 -10.75 13.24 -0.72
C ASP A 138 -10.61 14.04 -2.02
N GLU A 139 -9.74 13.62 -2.93
CA GLU A 139 -9.56 14.28 -4.23
C GLU A 139 -10.79 14.15 -5.12
N ALA A 140 -11.46 12.99 -5.14
CA ALA A 140 -12.72 12.81 -5.86
C ALA A 140 -13.79 13.74 -5.31
N THR A 141 -13.95 13.80 -3.98
CA THR A 141 -14.91 14.67 -3.30
C THR A 141 -14.60 16.14 -3.60
N ALA A 142 -13.34 16.55 -3.56
CA ALA A 142 -12.92 17.91 -3.88
C ALA A 142 -13.24 18.31 -5.34
N LYS A 143 -13.30 17.34 -6.24
CA LYS A 143 -13.73 17.53 -7.64
C LYS A 143 -15.26 17.51 -7.82
N GLY A 144 -16.02 17.40 -6.73
CA GLY A 144 -17.49 17.38 -6.74
C GLY A 144 -18.11 15.99 -6.93
N CYS A 145 -17.34 14.93 -6.75
CA CYS A 145 -17.84 13.56 -6.80
C CYS A 145 -18.86 13.30 -5.68
N ASN A 146 -20.03 12.80 -6.05
CA ASN A 146 -20.82 12.00 -5.15
C ASN A 146 -20.20 10.60 -5.10
N LEU A 147 -19.85 10.10 -3.92
CA LEU A 147 -19.12 8.84 -3.77
C LEU A 147 -19.86 7.61 -4.35
N HIS A 148 -21.17 7.71 -4.57
CA HIS A 148 -21.95 6.73 -5.34
C HIS A 148 -21.50 6.62 -6.79
N ASP A 149 -20.94 7.69 -7.35
CA ASP A 149 -20.46 7.80 -8.74
C ASP A 149 -18.93 7.78 -8.81
N LEU A 150 -18.24 7.21 -7.81
CA LEU A 150 -16.77 7.25 -7.70
C LEU A 150 -16.08 6.72 -8.96
N ALA A 151 -16.65 5.73 -9.63
CA ALA A 151 -16.08 5.15 -10.85
C ALA A 151 -15.99 6.13 -12.03
N ASP A 152 -16.76 7.22 -12.01
CA ASP A 152 -16.67 8.28 -13.02
C ASP A 152 -15.51 9.28 -12.75
N TYR A 153 -14.94 9.23 -11.52
CA TYR A 153 -13.91 10.16 -11.06
C TYR A 153 -12.56 9.52 -10.84
N ALA A 154 -12.52 8.22 -10.55
CA ALA A 154 -11.30 7.52 -10.18
C ALA A 154 -11.22 6.11 -10.80
N VAL A 155 -10.02 5.76 -11.24
CA VAL A 155 -9.63 4.39 -11.61
C VAL A 155 -8.37 4.06 -10.84
N ILE A 156 -8.34 2.91 -10.21
CA ILE A 156 -7.20 2.42 -9.44
C ILE A 156 -6.64 1.19 -10.16
N GLN A 157 -5.40 1.29 -10.60
CA GLN A 157 -4.65 0.16 -11.11
C GLN A 157 -3.87 -0.49 -9.96
N ILE A 158 -4.31 -1.67 -9.55
CA ILE A 158 -3.61 -2.51 -8.56
C ILE A 158 -2.43 -3.18 -9.27
N ASN A 159 -1.22 -2.81 -8.88
CA ASN A 159 0.01 -3.28 -9.48
C ASN A 159 0.55 -4.48 -8.69
N ASP A 160 0.29 -5.69 -9.18
CA ASP A 160 0.52 -6.97 -8.48
C ASP A 160 -0.33 -7.14 -7.20
N THR A 161 -0.02 -8.13 -6.36
CA THR A 161 -0.81 -8.50 -5.18
C THR A 161 -0.58 -7.56 -3.99
N HIS A 162 0.55 -6.88 -3.92
CA HIS A 162 0.96 -6.05 -2.78
C HIS A 162 -0.08 -4.98 -2.37
N PRO A 163 -0.74 -4.25 -3.31
CA PRO A 163 -1.76 -3.27 -2.96
C PRO A 163 -3.19 -3.83 -2.88
N SER A 164 -3.40 -5.14 -2.91
CA SER A 164 -4.75 -5.75 -2.99
C SER A 164 -5.68 -5.38 -1.84
N MET A 165 -5.12 -5.06 -0.65
CA MET A 165 -5.92 -4.60 0.49
C MET A 165 -6.62 -3.25 0.26
N VAL A 166 -6.33 -2.55 -0.84
CA VAL A 166 -7.09 -1.34 -1.22
C VAL A 166 -8.56 -1.65 -1.44
N ILE A 167 -8.90 -2.86 -1.90
CA ILE A 167 -10.28 -3.29 -2.13
C ILE A 167 -11.10 -3.29 -0.84
N PRO A 168 -10.77 -4.09 0.19
CA PRO A 168 -11.50 -4.05 1.45
C PRO A 168 -11.38 -2.71 2.19
N GLU A 169 -10.29 -1.97 2.03
CA GLU A 169 -10.13 -0.65 2.66
C GLU A 169 -11.08 0.39 2.03
N LEU A 170 -11.20 0.45 0.71
CA LEU A 170 -12.17 1.32 0.05
C LEU A 170 -13.61 0.98 0.46
N ILE A 171 -13.97 -0.31 0.50
CA ILE A 171 -15.29 -0.75 0.96
C ILE A 171 -15.53 -0.26 2.39
N ARG A 172 -14.54 -0.39 3.29
CA ARG A 172 -14.61 0.09 4.66
C ARG A 172 -14.86 1.60 4.71
N LEU A 173 -14.06 2.36 3.99
CA LEU A 173 -14.16 3.83 3.98
C LEU A 173 -15.45 4.34 3.34
N LEU A 174 -15.98 3.66 2.33
CA LEU A 174 -17.27 3.97 1.73
C LEU A 174 -18.43 3.65 2.68
N THR A 175 -18.36 2.51 3.37
CA THR A 175 -19.39 2.14 4.35
C THR A 175 -19.40 3.05 5.57
N GLU A 176 -18.26 3.52 6.04
CA GLU A 176 -18.17 4.53 7.09
C GLU A 176 -18.75 5.89 6.66
N ARG A 177 -18.81 6.17 5.36
CA ARG A 177 -19.46 7.35 4.78
C ARG A 177 -20.94 7.13 4.43
N GLY A 178 -21.53 6.02 4.87
CA GLY A 178 -22.96 5.73 4.78
C GLY A 178 -23.40 5.01 3.50
N ILE A 179 -22.48 4.51 2.69
CA ILE A 179 -22.80 3.69 1.52
C ILE A 179 -22.99 2.24 1.98
N GLU A 180 -24.09 1.60 1.55
CA GLU A 180 -24.38 0.21 1.87
C GLU A 180 -23.30 -0.73 1.34
N PHE A 181 -23.02 -1.82 2.07
CA PHE A 181 -21.93 -2.75 1.76
C PHE A 181 -21.98 -3.30 0.32
N GLU A 182 -23.16 -3.73 -0.14
CA GLU A 182 -23.29 -4.29 -1.49
C GLU A 182 -23.04 -3.23 -2.57
N GLU A 183 -23.51 -2.01 -2.35
CA GLU A 183 -23.24 -0.89 -3.24
C GLU A 183 -21.75 -0.51 -3.22
N ALA A 184 -21.12 -0.48 -2.06
CA ALA A 184 -19.67 -0.23 -1.93
C ALA A 184 -18.86 -1.29 -2.69
N CYS A 185 -19.25 -2.57 -2.62
CA CYS A 185 -18.63 -3.63 -3.41
C CYS A 185 -18.76 -3.39 -4.92
N GLU A 186 -19.94 -2.95 -5.37
CA GLU A 186 -20.19 -2.66 -6.79
C GLU A 186 -19.35 -1.45 -7.25
N ILE A 187 -19.33 -0.37 -6.50
CA ILE A 187 -18.50 0.80 -6.78
C ILE A 187 -17.03 0.38 -6.91
N VAL A 188 -16.50 -0.34 -5.93
CA VAL A 188 -15.09 -0.75 -5.91
C VAL A 188 -14.76 -1.69 -7.06
N SER A 189 -15.71 -2.55 -7.50
CA SER A 189 -15.52 -3.42 -8.66
C SER A 189 -15.34 -2.66 -9.97
N HIS A 190 -15.93 -1.45 -10.09
CA HIS A 190 -15.77 -0.59 -11.24
C HIS A 190 -14.57 0.36 -11.15
N VAL A 191 -14.12 0.66 -9.94
CA VAL A 191 -12.97 1.55 -9.69
C VAL A 191 -11.64 0.82 -9.82
N CYS A 192 -11.57 -0.44 -9.36
CA CYS A 192 -10.32 -1.20 -9.28
C CYS A 192 -10.09 -2.09 -10.50
N ALA A 193 -8.90 -2.02 -11.05
CA ALA A 193 -8.36 -2.96 -12.03
C ALA A 193 -7.07 -3.58 -11.49
N TYR A 194 -6.76 -4.81 -11.90
CA TYR A 194 -5.61 -5.56 -11.41
C TYR A 194 -4.71 -6.02 -12.55
N THR A 195 -3.41 -5.87 -12.36
CA THR A 195 -2.39 -6.47 -13.23
C THR A 195 -1.47 -7.36 -12.42
N ASN A 196 -1.39 -8.63 -12.81
CA ASN A 196 -0.43 -9.56 -12.25
C ASN A 196 0.92 -9.46 -13.01
N HIS A 197 2.01 -9.31 -12.26
CA HIS A 197 3.37 -9.32 -12.78
C HIS A 197 4.13 -10.60 -12.43
N THR A 198 3.52 -11.51 -11.69
CA THR A 198 4.12 -12.70 -11.12
C THR A 198 3.76 -13.94 -11.91
N ILE A 199 4.76 -14.74 -12.31
CA ILE A 199 4.58 -16.03 -12.99
C ILE A 199 4.59 -17.19 -12.01
N LEU A 200 5.45 -17.13 -10.98
CA LEU A 200 5.64 -18.21 -10.01
C LEU A 200 4.56 -18.16 -8.93
N ALA A 201 3.92 -19.29 -8.68
CA ALA A 201 2.83 -19.38 -7.69
C ALA A 201 3.28 -19.02 -6.26
N GLU A 202 4.53 -19.31 -5.90
CA GLU A 202 5.10 -18.94 -4.61
C GLU A 202 5.28 -17.44 -4.39
N ALA A 203 5.30 -16.65 -5.46
CA ALA A 203 5.35 -15.20 -5.38
C ALA A 203 3.96 -14.54 -5.28
N LEU A 204 2.88 -15.32 -5.39
CA LEU A 204 1.53 -14.88 -5.03
C LEU A 204 1.42 -14.91 -3.50
N GLU A 205 1.33 -13.74 -2.91
CA GLU A 205 1.33 -13.61 -1.45
C GLU A 205 0.10 -14.27 -0.83
N LYS A 206 0.36 -15.11 0.18
CA LYS A 206 -0.67 -15.69 1.07
C LYS A 206 -0.30 -15.36 2.50
N TRP A 207 -1.21 -14.71 3.20
CA TRP A 207 -1.01 -14.33 4.58
C TRP A 207 -1.85 -15.19 5.51
N PRO A 208 -1.28 -15.71 6.62
CA PRO A 208 -2.07 -16.33 7.66
C PRO A 208 -3.15 -15.36 8.16
N ILE A 209 -4.38 -15.85 8.33
CA ILE A 209 -5.50 -15.04 8.86
C ILE A 209 -5.12 -14.41 10.20
N SER A 210 -4.40 -15.15 11.06
CA SER A 210 -3.94 -14.66 12.35
C SER A 210 -3.07 -13.40 12.25
N TYR A 211 -2.29 -13.24 11.16
CA TYR A 211 -1.50 -12.03 10.95
C TYR A 211 -2.39 -10.84 10.61
N LEU A 212 -3.39 -11.05 9.76
CA LEU A 212 -4.36 -9.98 9.43
C LEU A 212 -5.19 -9.59 10.66
N GLU A 213 -5.61 -10.56 11.49
CA GLU A 213 -6.32 -10.30 12.76
C GLU A 213 -5.44 -9.57 13.78
N GLU A 214 -4.11 -9.72 13.69
CA GLU A 214 -3.18 -8.99 14.54
C GLU A 214 -2.87 -7.59 14.01
N VAL A 215 -2.76 -7.40 12.70
CA VAL A 215 -2.36 -6.12 12.09
C VAL A 215 -3.56 -5.25 11.77
N VAL A 216 -4.56 -5.79 11.08
CA VAL A 216 -5.71 -5.06 10.53
C VAL A 216 -7.07 -5.72 10.87
N PRO A 217 -7.36 -5.96 12.17
CA PRO A 217 -8.58 -6.67 12.57
C PRO A 217 -9.87 -6.02 12.08
N HIS A 218 -9.86 -4.72 11.86
CA HIS A 218 -11.01 -3.95 11.36
C HIS A 218 -11.35 -4.25 9.90
N LEU A 219 -10.42 -4.78 9.11
CA LEU A 219 -10.71 -5.24 7.74
C LEU A 219 -11.29 -6.65 7.70
N MET A 220 -11.06 -7.48 8.72
CA MET A 220 -11.47 -8.88 8.71
C MET A 220 -12.98 -9.11 8.50
N PRO A 221 -13.88 -8.32 9.09
CA PRO A 221 -15.31 -8.47 8.81
C PRO A 221 -15.66 -8.27 7.32
N ILE A 222 -15.00 -7.33 6.65
CA ILE A 222 -15.19 -7.05 5.22
C ILE A 222 -14.60 -8.18 4.39
N ILE A 223 -13.38 -8.62 4.68
CA ILE A 223 -12.72 -9.72 3.97
C ILE A 223 -13.56 -11.00 4.07
N ARG A 224 -14.11 -11.33 5.26
CA ARG A 224 -15.00 -12.49 5.43
C ARG A 224 -16.28 -12.38 4.61
N LYS A 225 -16.93 -11.21 4.58
CA LYS A 225 -18.10 -10.98 3.74
C LYS A 225 -17.80 -11.10 2.25
N LEU A 226 -16.64 -10.61 1.81
CA LEU A 226 -16.18 -10.77 0.43
C LEU A 226 -15.95 -12.24 0.07
N ASP A 227 -15.37 -13.01 0.98
CA ASP A 227 -15.17 -14.45 0.82
C ASP A 227 -16.51 -15.20 0.68
N GLU A 228 -17.46 -14.91 1.59
CA GLU A 228 -18.81 -15.47 1.52
C GLU A 228 -19.50 -15.11 0.19
N ARG A 229 -19.34 -13.87 -0.27
CA ARG A 229 -19.90 -13.39 -1.55
C ARG A 229 -19.33 -14.14 -2.75
N ILE A 230 -18.02 -14.36 -2.80
CA ILE A 230 -17.37 -15.13 -3.87
C ILE A 230 -17.82 -16.58 -3.86
N LYS A 231 -17.85 -17.23 -2.69
CA LYS A 231 -18.34 -18.62 -2.57
C LYS A 231 -19.79 -18.76 -2.99
N ALA A 232 -20.64 -17.80 -2.66
CA ALA A 232 -22.06 -17.80 -3.09
C ALA A 232 -22.24 -17.58 -4.59
N LYS A 233 -21.40 -16.71 -5.18
CA LYS A 233 -21.46 -16.39 -6.62
C LYS A 233 -20.97 -17.54 -7.50
N TYR A 234 -19.99 -18.31 -7.02
CA TYR A 234 -19.33 -19.38 -7.76
C TYR A 234 -19.35 -20.73 -7.00
N PRO A 235 -20.53 -21.28 -6.69
CA PRO A 235 -20.64 -22.45 -5.82
C PRO A 235 -20.07 -23.74 -6.42
N GLN A 236 -19.84 -23.78 -7.74
CA GLN A 236 -19.26 -24.92 -8.45
C GLN A 236 -17.74 -24.83 -8.59
N GLU A 237 -17.17 -23.68 -8.27
CA GLU A 237 -15.74 -23.42 -8.33
C GLU A 237 -15.17 -23.38 -6.91
N ASN A 238 -14.03 -24.00 -6.71
CA ASN A 238 -13.35 -23.94 -5.40
C ASN A 238 -12.61 -22.61 -5.25
N LEU A 239 -13.37 -21.50 -5.33
CA LEU A 239 -12.84 -20.15 -5.17
C LEU A 239 -13.07 -19.68 -3.74
N ALA A 240 -12.00 -19.21 -3.10
CA ALA A 240 -12.02 -18.63 -1.76
C ALA A 240 -11.00 -17.51 -1.66
N ILE A 241 -11.32 -16.48 -0.86
CA ILE A 241 -10.37 -15.47 -0.41
C ILE A 241 -9.67 -15.98 0.86
N ILE A 242 -10.41 -16.74 1.65
CA ILE A 242 -9.95 -17.37 2.89
C ILE A 242 -9.97 -18.89 2.68
N ASP A 243 -8.82 -19.52 2.78
CA ASP A 243 -8.62 -20.98 2.74
C ASP A 243 -8.64 -21.57 4.16
#